data_809edb4b981993f1673a1420d78115f6
#
_entry.id   809edb4b981993f1673a1420d78115f6
#
_cell.length_a   1.000
_cell.length_b   1.000
_cell.length_c   1.000
_cell.angle_alpha   90.00
_cell.angle_beta   90.00
_cell.angle_gamma   90.00
#
_symmetry.space_group_name_H-M   'P 1'
#
loop_
_entity.id
_entity.type
_entity.pdbx_description
1 polymer ?
#
loop_
_entity_poly.entity_id
_entity_poly.type
_entity_poly.pdbx_seq_one_letter_code
_entity_poly.pdbx_strand_id
1 'polypeptide(L)'
;ISITWYCEFMDNLKVAILGSTGYTGIELLKILDNHPKVTIKFLGANKNTKLKAQSLFSGLKNSINLIIRNNYDIRNYKDIDVVFSCMPQGELSKNFSKFKFQKNQCLIDLSADFRLPENLNQKWYGIKRNKDIYKKFQYILPELNTKKIRTKFVSNPGCYATSIALAIAPLNKVLSTEIIIDSKSGISGA
;
A
#
# COMPACT_ATOMS: atom_id res chain seq x y z
N ILE A 1 5.53 10.59 15.94
CA ILE A 1 6.26 9.31 15.85
C ILE A 1 6.16 8.94 14.40
N SER A 2 7.26 9.08 13.65
CA SER A 2 7.33 8.66 12.26
C SER A 2 7.13 7.15 12.19
N ILE A 3 6.75 6.60 11.04
CA ILE A 3 6.78 5.15 10.78
C ILE A 3 8.16 4.59 11.14
N THR A 4 9.23 5.36 10.94
CA THR A 4 10.59 5.09 11.42
C THR A 4 10.63 4.80 12.94
N TRP A 5 9.94 5.56 13.77
CA TRP A 5 9.90 5.32 15.24
C TRP A 5 9.20 3.99 15.59
N TYR A 6 8.14 3.65 14.89
CA TYR A 6 7.46 2.35 15.12
C TYR A 6 8.32 1.17 14.67
N CYS A 7 9.14 1.36 13.62
CA CYS A 7 10.06 0.33 13.12
C CYS A 7 11.36 0.19 13.93
N GLU A 8 11.79 1.22 14.66
CA GLU A 8 13.02 1.16 15.48
C GLU A 8 12.89 0.25 16.72
N PHE A 9 11.67 0.07 17.22
CA PHE A 9 11.39 -0.69 18.46
C PHE A 9 10.79 -2.09 18.23
N MET A 10 10.45 -2.46 17.00
CA MET A 10 9.90 -3.78 16.68
C MET A 10 10.94 -4.63 15.96
N ASP A 11 11.37 -5.71 16.59
CA ASP A 11 12.44 -6.57 16.04
C ASP A 11 12.05 -7.36 14.79
N ASN A 12 10.75 -7.56 14.52
CA ASN A 12 10.28 -8.27 13.33
C ASN A 12 8.80 -8.02 13.05
N LEU A 13 8.49 -7.16 12.08
CA LEU A 13 7.12 -6.85 11.67
C LEU A 13 6.51 -7.98 10.84
N LYS A 14 5.34 -8.44 11.24
CA LYS A 14 4.57 -9.44 10.50
C LYS A 14 3.66 -8.77 9.49
N VAL A 15 3.88 -9.08 8.23
CA VAL A 15 3.29 -8.36 7.11
C VAL A 15 2.37 -9.25 6.29
N ALA A 16 1.27 -8.66 5.82
CA ALA A 16 0.37 -9.23 4.81
C ALA A 16 0.39 -8.37 3.54
N ILE A 17 0.32 -9.00 2.38
CA ILE A 17 0.20 -8.34 1.07
C ILE A 17 -1.09 -8.82 0.40
N LEU A 18 -2.09 -7.95 0.29
CA LEU A 18 -3.30 -8.17 -0.49
C LEU A 18 -3.03 -7.79 -1.94
N GLY A 19 -3.52 -8.57 -2.91
CA GLY A 19 -3.21 -8.35 -4.32
C GLY A 19 -1.77 -8.69 -4.70
N SER A 20 -1.17 -9.68 -4.05
CA SER A 20 0.23 -10.07 -4.21
C SER A 20 0.61 -10.57 -5.61
N THR A 21 -0.36 -10.91 -6.46
CA THR A 21 -0.16 -11.40 -7.82
C THR A 21 -0.14 -10.30 -8.88
N GLY A 22 -0.48 -9.07 -8.52
CA GLY A 22 -0.36 -7.89 -9.39
C GLY A 22 1.07 -7.34 -9.41
N TYR A 23 1.41 -6.51 -10.40
CA TYR A 23 2.75 -5.90 -10.53
C TYR A 23 3.24 -5.24 -9.24
N THR A 24 2.43 -4.36 -8.65
CA THR A 24 2.76 -3.69 -7.39
C THR A 24 2.97 -4.68 -6.25
N GLY A 25 2.12 -5.72 -6.17
CA GLY A 25 2.22 -6.76 -5.14
C GLY A 25 3.50 -7.59 -5.27
N ILE A 26 3.89 -7.94 -6.49
CA ILE A 26 5.11 -8.70 -6.77
C ILE A 26 6.35 -7.86 -6.43
N GLU A 27 6.40 -6.60 -6.83
CA GLU A 27 7.52 -5.72 -6.51
C GLU A 27 7.64 -5.49 -4.98
N LEU A 28 6.52 -5.27 -4.31
CA LEU A 28 6.52 -5.17 -2.85
C LEU A 28 6.98 -6.47 -2.18
N LEU A 29 6.54 -7.63 -2.67
CA LEU A 29 6.99 -8.94 -2.19
C LEU A 29 8.51 -9.08 -2.28
N LYS A 30 9.12 -8.73 -3.42
CA LYS A 30 10.58 -8.77 -3.62
C LYS A 30 11.34 -7.89 -2.61
N ILE A 31 10.83 -6.68 -2.39
CA ILE A 31 11.43 -5.71 -1.45
C ILE A 31 11.34 -6.25 -0.02
N LEU A 32 10.15 -6.67 0.40
CA LEU A 32 9.91 -7.10 1.78
C LEU A 32 10.52 -8.46 2.11
N ASP A 33 10.66 -9.36 1.14
CA ASP A 33 11.31 -10.66 1.34
C ASP A 33 12.79 -10.52 1.73
N ASN A 34 13.43 -9.43 1.32
CA ASN A 34 14.83 -9.12 1.65
C ASN A 34 14.95 -8.12 2.83
N HIS A 35 13.85 -7.65 3.41
CA HIS A 35 13.89 -6.66 4.46
C HIS A 35 14.24 -7.29 5.83
N PRO A 36 15.30 -6.82 6.54
CA PRO A 36 15.84 -7.50 7.72
C PRO A 36 14.88 -7.52 8.92
N LYS A 37 13.91 -6.61 8.97
CA LYS A 37 12.96 -6.48 10.09
C LYS A 37 11.52 -6.85 9.69
N VAL A 38 11.34 -7.65 8.64
CA VAL A 38 10.00 -8.02 8.15
C VAL A 38 9.91 -9.52 7.94
N THR A 39 8.79 -10.09 8.39
CA THR A 39 8.38 -11.45 8.01
C THR A 39 7.03 -11.40 7.31
N ILE A 40 6.98 -11.84 6.07
CA ILE A 40 5.72 -11.95 5.33
C ILE A 40 4.97 -13.19 5.83
N LYS A 41 3.75 -12.99 6.33
CA LYS A 41 2.89 -14.05 6.89
C LYS A 41 1.71 -14.40 6.01
N PHE A 42 1.30 -13.50 5.10
CA PHE A 42 0.13 -13.68 4.28
C PHE A 42 0.32 -13.07 2.89
N LEU A 43 -0.05 -13.83 1.87
CA LEU A 43 -0.14 -13.39 0.48
C LEU A 43 -1.55 -13.61 -0.02
N GLY A 44 -2.21 -12.53 -0.43
CA GLY A 44 -3.59 -12.53 -0.91
C GLY A 44 -3.70 -12.31 -2.42
N ALA A 45 -4.67 -12.97 -3.04
CA ALA A 45 -5.10 -12.77 -4.42
C ALA A 45 -6.63 -12.82 -4.52
N ASN A 46 -7.20 -12.49 -5.67
CA ASN A 46 -8.66 -12.51 -5.86
C ASN A 46 -9.26 -13.92 -5.78
N LYS A 47 -8.46 -14.95 -6.04
CA LYS A 47 -8.87 -16.36 -5.98
C LYS A 47 -7.88 -17.16 -5.14
N ASN A 48 -8.36 -18.23 -4.50
CA ASN A 48 -7.47 -19.24 -3.94
C ASN A 48 -6.76 -19.97 -5.08
N THR A 49 -5.45 -19.78 -5.16
CA THR A 49 -4.66 -20.36 -6.26
C THR A 49 -4.00 -21.65 -5.86
N LYS A 50 -3.81 -21.91 -4.56
CA LYS A 50 -2.96 -22.98 -4.00
C LYS A 50 -1.50 -22.91 -4.48
N LEU A 51 -1.15 -21.85 -5.21
CA LEU A 51 0.21 -21.62 -5.69
C LEU A 51 1.09 -21.14 -4.54
N LYS A 52 2.35 -21.52 -4.58
CA LYS A 52 3.38 -20.99 -3.67
C LYS A 52 3.89 -19.63 -4.19
N ALA A 53 4.38 -18.81 -3.31
CA ALA A 53 4.98 -17.51 -3.64
C ALA A 53 6.13 -17.64 -4.67
N GLN A 54 6.86 -18.73 -4.64
CA GLN A 54 7.93 -19.04 -5.60
C GLN A 54 7.45 -19.00 -7.06
N SER A 55 6.17 -19.33 -7.33
CA SER A 55 5.62 -19.23 -8.69
C SER A 55 5.42 -17.81 -9.18
N LEU A 56 5.39 -16.81 -8.29
CA LEU A 56 5.34 -15.40 -8.64
C LEU A 56 6.72 -14.84 -8.98
N PHE A 57 7.73 -15.29 -8.24
CA PHE A 57 9.10 -14.84 -8.40
C PHE A 57 10.08 -15.88 -7.82
N SER A 58 10.90 -16.43 -8.67
CA SER A 58 11.85 -17.52 -8.29
C SER A 58 12.99 -17.05 -7.39
N GLY A 59 13.27 -15.74 -7.33
CA GLY A 59 14.36 -15.16 -6.51
C GLY A 59 13.99 -14.89 -5.05
N LEU A 60 12.83 -15.36 -4.57
CA LEU A 60 12.47 -15.24 -3.14
C LEU A 60 13.39 -16.12 -2.28
N LYS A 61 13.74 -15.62 -1.09
CA LYS A 61 14.60 -16.32 -0.11
C LYS A 61 13.80 -16.82 1.10
N ASN A 62 12.98 -15.96 1.68
CA ASN A 62 12.30 -16.21 2.95
C ASN A 62 10.85 -16.66 2.79
N SER A 63 10.17 -16.16 1.75
CA SER A 63 8.72 -16.36 1.54
C SER A 63 8.39 -17.48 0.53
N ILE A 64 9.33 -18.26 0.08
CA ILE A 64 9.21 -19.25 -1.03
C ILE A 64 8.00 -20.17 -0.87
N ASN A 65 7.79 -20.67 0.33
CA ASN A 65 6.75 -21.66 0.63
C ASN A 65 5.38 -21.06 1.03
N LEU A 66 5.24 -19.74 1.09
CA LEU A 66 3.95 -19.14 1.40
C LEU A 66 2.92 -19.49 0.32
N ILE A 67 1.77 -19.95 0.76
CA ILE A 67 0.64 -20.25 -0.14
C ILE A 67 -0.16 -18.98 -0.35
N ILE A 68 -0.45 -18.67 -1.62
CA ILE A 68 -1.30 -17.54 -2.01
C ILE A 68 -2.75 -17.92 -1.76
N ARG A 69 -3.44 -17.14 -0.94
CA ARG A 69 -4.82 -17.35 -0.50
C ARG A 69 -5.77 -16.30 -1.09
N ASN A 70 -7.06 -16.45 -0.82
CA ASN A 70 -7.99 -15.37 -1.13
C ASN A 70 -7.71 -14.13 -0.25
N ASN A 71 -7.79 -12.93 -0.82
CA ASN A 71 -7.58 -11.67 -0.09
C ASN A 71 -8.41 -11.58 1.19
N TYR A 72 -9.65 -12.09 1.17
CA TYR A 72 -10.54 -12.02 2.34
C TYR A 72 -10.14 -12.97 3.47
N ASP A 73 -9.26 -13.93 3.23
CA ASP A 73 -8.79 -14.84 4.28
C ASP A 73 -7.91 -14.12 5.31
N ILE A 74 -7.45 -12.90 5.00
CA ILE A 74 -6.72 -12.04 5.95
C ILE A 74 -7.46 -11.87 7.28
N ARG A 75 -8.80 -11.88 7.28
CA ARG A 75 -9.64 -11.80 8.48
C ARG A 75 -9.35 -12.87 9.52
N ASN A 76 -8.77 -13.99 9.11
CA ASN A 76 -8.41 -15.13 9.95
C ASN A 76 -6.98 -14.98 10.55
N TYR A 77 -6.21 -13.99 10.09
CA TYR A 77 -4.83 -13.76 10.49
C TYR A 77 -4.76 -12.61 11.49
N LYS A 78 -4.83 -12.93 12.77
CA LYS A 78 -4.80 -11.94 13.87
C LYS A 78 -3.39 -11.44 14.16
N ASP A 79 -2.39 -12.25 13.87
CA ASP A 79 -0.97 -12.01 14.13
C ASP A 79 -0.30 -11.35 12.91
N ILE A 80 -0.83 -10.20 12.51
CA ILE A 80 -0.30 -9.33 11.45
C ILE A 80 -0.24 -7.92 11.99
N ASP A 81 0.90 -7.27 11.84
CA ASP A 81 1.13 -5.89 12.27
C ASP A 81 0.78 -4.90 11.16
N VAL A 82 1.19 -5.21 9.93
CA VAL A 82 1.01 -4.32 8.77
C VAL A 82 0.36 -5.08 7.61
N VAL A 83 -0.69 -4.50 7.06
CA VAL A 83 -1.35 -4.99 5.84
C VAL A 83 -1.09 -3.99 4.71
N PHE A 84 -0.48 -4.44 3.63
CA PHE A 84 -0.39 -3.68 2.39
C PHE A 84 -1.52 -4.09 1.45
N SER A 85 -2.22 -3.10 0.89
CA SER A 85 -3.22 -3.31 -0.16
C SER A 85 -2.63 -2.90 -1.50
N CYS A 86 -2.34 -3.90 -2.33
CA CYS A 86 -1.93 -3.77 -3.73
C CYS A 86 -3.06 -4.23 -4.67
N MET A 87 -4.30 -4.16 -4.19
CA MET A 87 -5.47 -4.58 -4.96
C MET A 87 -5.82 -3.57 -6.05
N PRO A 88 -6.57 -4.02 -7.08
CA PRO A 88 -7.09 -3.10 -8.09
C PRO A 88 -7.93 -1.98 -7.49
N GLN A 89 -7.94 -0.85 -8.18
CA GLN A 89 -8.72 0.33 -7.82
C GLN A 89 -10.20 -0.01 -7.58
N GLY A 90 -10.77 0.50 -6.49
CA GLY A 90 -12.16 0.29 -6.08
C GLY A 90 -12.39 -0.98 -5.27
N GLU A 91 -11.47 -1.93 -5.26
CA GLU A 91 -11.68 -3.23 -4.61
C GLU A 91 -11.65 -3.12 -3.07
N LEU A 92 -10.68 -2.39 -2.53
CA LEU A 92 -10.58 -2.19 -1.09
C LEU A 92 -11.76 -1.37 -0.55
N SER A 93 -12.12 -0.27 -1.21
CA SER A 93 -13.19 0.63 -0.76
C SER A 93 -14.57 -0.02 -0.81
N LYS A 94 -14.88 -0.78 -1.86
CA LYS A 94 -16.15 -1.52 -2.00
C LYS A 94 -16.32 -2.61 -0.94
N ASN A 95 -15.24 -3.26 -0.57
CA ASN A 95 -15.27 -4.48 0.25
C ASN A 95 -14.63 -4.29 1.63
N PHE A 96 -14.36 -3.07 2.07
CA PHE A 96 -13.60 -2.76 3.27
C PHE A 96 -14.07 -3.55 4.50
N SER A 97 -15.37 -3.61 4.75
CA SER A 97 -15.94 -4.32 5.90
C SER A 97 -15.72 -5.84 5.87
N LYS A 98 -15.54 -6.43 4.69
CA LYS A 98 -15.32 -7.87 4.54
C LYS A 98 -13.95 -8.32 5.02
N PHE A 99 -12.94 -7.44 5.00
CA PHE A 99 -11.58 -7.75 5.44
C PHE A 99 -11.45 -7.88 6.95
N LYS A 100 -12.34 -7.23 7.72
CA LYS A 100 -12.38 -7.31 9.19
C LYS A 100 -11.00 -7.03 9.84
N PHE A 101 -10.32 -5.98 9.38
CA PHE A 101 -9.02 -5.58 9.93
C PHE A 101 -9.06 -5.42 11.45
N GLN A 102 -8.04 -5.93 12.13
CA GLN A 102 -7.94 -5.86 13.58
C GLN A 102 -7.55 -4.44 14.04
N LYS A 103 -7.92 -4.08 15.28
CA LYS A 103 -7.63 -2.75 15.83
C LYS A 103 -6.13 -2.42 15.94
N ASN A 104 -5.28 -3.43 16.07
CA ASN A 104 -3.83 -3.27 16.17
C ASN A 104 -3.13 -3.23 14.81
N GLN A 105 -3.79 -3.63 13.71
CA GLN A 105 -3.19 -3.67 12.38
C GLN A 105 -3.08 -2.27 11.77
N CYS A 106 -1.93 -1.99 11.16
CA CYS A 106 -1.74 -0.85 10.28
C CYS A 106 -2.10 -1.26 8.84
N LEU A 107 -2.87 -0.44 8.14
CA LEU A 107 -3.22 -0.67 6.73
C LEU A 107 -2.60 0.42 5.86
N ILE A 108 -1.80 0.00 4.88
CA ILE A 108 -1.19 0.89 3.88
C ILE A 108 -1.80 0.55 2.52
N ASP A 109 -2.59 1.48 1.99
CA ASP A 109 -3.25 1.31 0.70
C ASP A 109 -2.44 1.96 -0.42
N LEU A 110 -2.04 1.16 -1.41
CA LEU A 110 -1.31 1.59 -2.60
C LEU A 110 -2.25 1.88 -3.77
N SER A 111 -3.56 1.60 -3.62
CA SER A 111 -4.56 1.91 -4.64
C SER A 111 -4.95 3.39 -4.62
N ALA A 112 -5.84 3.80 -5.52
CA ALA A 112 -6.40 5.15 -5.55
C ALA A 112 -7.57 5.35 -4.58
N ASP A 113 -8.01 4.31 -3.89
CA ASP A 113 -9.30 4.26 -3.20
C ASP A 113 -9.48 5.35 -2.14
N PHE A 114 -8.42 5.72 -1.42
CA PHE A 114 -8.50 6.65 -0.30
C PHE A 114 -7.59 7.88 -0.43
N ARG A 115 -7.10 8.20 -1.65
CA ARG A 115 -6.21 9.33 -1.88
C ARG A 115 -6.89 10.69 -1.83
N LEU A 116 -8.08 10.80 -2.44
CA LEU A 116 -8.75 12.08 -2.67
C LEU A 116 -10.06 12.22 -1.87
N PRO A 117 -10.53 13.44 -1.57
CA PRO A 117 -11.88 13.67 -1.08
C PRO A 117 -12.94 13.10 -2.02
N GLU A 118 -14.15 12.81 -1.52
CA GLU A 118 -15.19 12.07 -2.24
C GLU A 118 -15.55 12.68 -3.60
N ASN A 119 -15.76 13.99 -3.65
CA ASN A 119 -16.10 14.71 -4.88
C ASN A 119 -15.00 14.58 -5.95
N LEU A 120 -13.75 14.68 -5.57
CA LEU A 120 -12.60 14.52 -6.47
C LEU A 120 -12.37 13.05 -6.80
N ASN A 121 -12.55 12.16 -5.83
CA ASN A 121 -12.36 10.73 -6.05
C ASN A 121 -13.34 10.18 -7.08
N GLN A 122 -14.62 10.59 -6.99
CA GLN A 122 -15.61 10.18 -7.98
C GLN A 122 -15.34 10.79 -9.34
N LYS A 123 -14.92 12.06 -9.39
CA LYS A 123 -14.59 12.76 -10.65
C LYS A 123 -13.43 12.11 -11.39
N TRP A 124 -12.33 11.79 -10.68
CA TRP A 124 -11.09 11.34 -11.30
C TRP A 124 -10.95 9.83 -11.39
N TYR A 125 -11.53 9.07 -10.44
CA TYR A 125 -11.38 7.63 -10.37
C TYR A 125 -12.71 6.86 -10.53
N GLY A 126 -13.86 7.52 -10.56
CA GLY A 126 -15.17 6.88 -10.68
C GLY A 126 -15.55 6.00 -9.49
N ILE A 127 -14.87 6.13 -8.36
CA ILE A 127 -15.08 5.27 -7.19
C ILE A 127 -16.05 5.91 -6.23
N LYS A 128 -17.17 5.21 -5.93
CA LYS A 128 -18.04 5.51 -4.79
C LYS A 128 -17.54 4.73 -3.56
N ARG A 129 -17.42 5.40 -2.43
CA ARG A 129 -16.94 4.80 -1.18
C ARG A 129 -17.69 5.35 0.03
N ASN A 130 -17.53 4.68 1.17
CA ASN A 130 -18.05 5.18 2.44
C ASN A 130 -17.18 6.34 2.94
N LYS A 131 -17.81 7.52 3.15
CA LYS A 131 -17.15 8.74 3.63
C LYS A 131 -16.51 8.57 5.01
N ASP A 132 -17.10 7.77 5.88
CA ASP A 132 -16.60 7.57 7.24
C ASP A 132 -15.34 6.69 7.26
N ILE A 133 -15.21 5.80 6.28
CA ILE A 133 -13.98 5.02 6.10
C ILE A 133 -12.86 5.92 5.57
N TYR A 134 -13.17 6.76 4.58
CA TYR A 134 -12.19 7.70 4.03
C TYR A 134 -11.57 8.59 5.11
N LYS A 135 -12.39 9.16 6.01
CA LYS A 135 -11.92 10.03 7.09
C LYS A 135 -10.89 9.38 8.03
N LYS A 136 -10.79 8.05 8.03
CA LYS A 136 -9.81 7.31 8.81
C LYS A 136 -8.43 7.26 8.14
N PHE A 137 -8.35 7.50 6.82
CA PHE A 137 -7.10 7.44 6.08
C PHE A 137 -6.37 8.77 6.11
N GLN A 138 -5.06 8.70 6.22
CA GLN A 138 -4.15 9.83 6.06
C GLN A 138 -3.32 9.60 4.78
N TYR A 139 -3.33 10.59 3.89
CA TYR A 139 -2.51 10.59 2.68
C TYR A 139 -1.09 10.98 3.06
N ILE A 140 -0.11 10.11 2.80
CA ILE A 140 1.26 10.26 3.30
C ILE A 140 2.27 9.90 2.23
N LEU A 141 3.22 10.82 2.00
CA LEU A 141 4.49 10.58 1.36
C LEU A 141 5.56 10.83 2.44
N PRO A 142 6.19 9.78 2.99
CA PRO A 142 7.04 9.89 4.19
C PRO A 142 8.15 10.95 4.05
N GLU A 143 8.77 11.06 2.87
CA GLU A 143 9.86 11.97 2.59
C GLU A 143 9.46 13.45 2.71
N LEU A 144 8.20 13.77 2.49
CA LEU A 144 7.68 15.13 2.53
C LEU A 144 6.77 15.40 3.74
N ASN A 145 6.29 14.36 4.41
CA ASN A 145 5.42 14.50 5.55
C ASN A 145 6.21 14.62 6.86
N THR A 146 6.47 15.85 7.29
CA THR A 146 7.08 16.13 8.60
C THR A 146 6.09 15.96 9.78
N LYS A 147 4.79 15.89 9.47
CA LYS A 147 3.73 15.75 10.49
C LYS A 147 3.61 14.31 10.97
N LYS A 148 3.38 14.15 12.28
CA LYS A 148 3.13 12.84 12.92
C LYS A 148 1.97 12.11 12.24
N ILE A 149 2.19 10.83 11.91
CA ILE A 149 1.12 9.93 11.47
C ILE A 149 0.20 9.68 12.66
N ARG A 150 -1.09 10.00 12.50
CA ARG A 150 -2.09 9.97 13.58
C ARG A 150 -3.09 8.83 13.44
N THR A 151 -2.97 8.04 12.39
CA THR A 151 -3.90 6.96 12.08
C THR A 151 -3.13 5.69 11.70
N LYS A 152 -3.82 4.57 11.82
CA LYS A 152 -3.33 3.26 11.35
C LYS A 152 -3.70 2.99 9.88
N PHE A 153 -4.45 3.89 9.25
CA PHE A 153 -4.86 3.77 7.85
C PHE A 153 -4.14 4.82 7.03
N VAL A 154 -3.23 4.37 6.18
CA VAL A 154 -2.39 5.21 5.32
C VAL A 154 -2.78 4.98 3.86
N SER A 155 -2.98 6.07 3.13
CA SER A 155 -3.12 6.07 1.68
C SER A 155 -1.83 6.58 1.06
N ASN A 156 -1.19 5.71 0.26
CA ASN A 156 0.08 6.01 -0.39
C ASN A 156 -0.15 6.77 -1.72
N PRO A 157 0.67 7.78 -2.06
CA PRO A 157 0.60 8.48 -3.34
C PRO A 157 0.76 7.54 -4.55
N GLY A 158 0.21 7.94 -5.69
CA GLY A 158 0.49 7.29 -6.97
C GLY A 158 1.90 7.60 -7.49
N CYS A 159 2.36 6.82 -8.47
CA CYS A 159 3.72 6.92 -9.02
C CYS A 159 4.03 8.32 -9.57
N TYR A 160 3.15 8.90 -10.38
CA TYR A 160 3.33 10.27 -10.90
C TYR A 160 3.36 11.30 -9.77
N ALA A 161 2.41 11.25 -8.84
CA ALA A 161 2.35 12.18 -7.72
C ALA A 161 3.62 12.09 -6.85
N THR A 162 4.14 10.89 -6.63
CA THR A 162 5.37 10.65 -5.87
C THR A 162 6.58 11.24 -6.59
N SER A 163 6.79 10.89 -7.86
CA SER A 163 7.94 11.35 -8.64
C SER A 163 7.96 12.87 -8.79
N ILE A 164 6.82 13.47 -9.11
CA ILE A 164 6.68 14.92 -9.26
C ILE A 164 6.94 15.63 -7.92
N ALA A 165 6.31 15.17 -6.85
CA ALA A 165 6.45 15.79 -5.54
C ALA A 165 7.91 15.74 -5.04
N LEU A 166 8.59 14.60 -5.21
CA LEU A 166 9.99 14.45 -4.81
C LEU A 166 10.94 15.27 -5.68
N ALA A 167 10.65 15.40 -6.99
CA ALA A 167 11.46 16.22 -7.88
C ALA A 167 11.34 17.72 -7.57
N ILE A 168 10.14 18.20 -7.23
CA ILE A 168 9.87 19.62 -7.01
C ILE A 168 10.24 20.06 -5.58
N ALA A 169 10.06 19.19 -4.58
CA ALA A 169 10.22 19.55 -3.18
C ALA A 169 11.56 20.26 -2.85
N PRO A 170 12.73 19.81 -3.33
CA PRO A 170 13.99 20.50 -3.07
C PRO A 170 14.07 21.89 -3.72
N LEU A 171 13.32 22.12 -4.79
CA LEU A 171 13.33 23.35 -5.57
C LEU A 171 12.27 24.37 -5.14
N ASN A 172 11.38 24.01 -4.20
CA ASN A 172 10.20 24.79 -3.81
C ASN A 172 10.53 26.25 -3.42
N LYS A 173 11.72 26.53 -2.90
CA LYS A 173 12.15 27.90 -2.51
C LYS A 173 12.66 28.75 -3.67
N VAL A 174 13.01 28.14 -4.80
CA VAL A 174 13.59 28.81 -5.97
C VAL A 174 12.65 28.84 -7.17
N LEU A 175 11.58 28.08 -7.14
CA LEU A 175 10.57 28.06 -8.19
C LEU A 175 9.64 29.26 -8.03
N SER A 176 9.67 30.20 -8.99
CA SER A 176 8.85 31.43 -9.00
C SER A 176 7.92 31.55 -10.20
N THR A 177 7.94 30.58 -11.11
CA THR A 177 7.22 30.63 -12.39
C THR A 177 6.39 29.37 -12.63
N GLU A 178 5.66 29.33 -13.74
CA GLU A 178 4.95 28.14 -14.21
C GLU A 178 5.91 26.96 -14.37
N ILE A 179 5.43 25.77 -13.98
CA ILE A 179 6.18 24.52 -14.09
C ILE A 179 5.53 23.64 -15.13
N ILE A 180 6.28 23.23 -16.13
CA ILE A 180 5.87 22.23 -17.10
C ILE A 180 6.37 20.87 -16.64
N ILE A 181 5.46 19.90 -16.52
CA ILE A 181 5.75 18.54 -16.06
C ILE A 181 5.49 17.58 -17.21
N ASP A 182 6.52 16.88 -17.67
CA ASP A 182 6.42 15.76 -18.61
C ASP A 182 6.80 14.47 -17.88
N SER A 183 5.80 13.66 -17.55
CA SER A 183 5.97 12.41 -16.80
C SER A 183 5.59 11.21 -17.67
N LYS A 184 6.46 10.23 -17.72
CA LYS A 184 6.26 8.99 -18.50
C LYS A 184 6.29 7.79 -17.57
N SER A 185 5.31 6.88 -17.75
CA SER A 185 5.21 5.60 -17.04
C SER A 185 5.52 4.45 -17.99
N GLY A 186 6.15 3.41 -17.49
CA GLY A 186 6.33 2.16 -18.22
C GLY A 186 5.01 1.40 -18.41
N ILE A 187 5.04 0.33 -19.20
CA ILE A 187 3.85 -0.50 -19.56
C ILE A 187 3.18 -1.15 -18.34
N SER A 188 3.91 -1.34 -17.26
CA SER A 188 3.38 -1.87 -15.99
C SER A 188 2.73 -0.80 -15.11
N GLY A 189 2.84 0.46 -15.46
CA GLY A 189 2.16 1.56 -14.79
C GLY A 189 0.72 1.65 -15.27
N ALA A 190 -0.24 1.56 -14.36
CA ALA A 190 -1.67 1.71 -14.64
C ALA A 190 -2.12 3.15 -14.45
#